data_fe5a22dcd616101d1013dc978e48843f
#
_entry.id   fe5a22dcd616101d1013dc978e48843f
#
_cell.length_a   1.000
_cell.length_b   1.000
_cell.length_c   1.000
_cell.angle_alpha   90.00
_cell.angle_beta   90.00
_cell.angle_gamma   90.00
#
_symmetry.space_group_name_H-M   'P 1'
#
loop_
_entity.id
_entity.type
_entity.pdbx_description
1 polymer ?
#
loop_
_entity_poly.entity_id
_entity_poly.type
_entity_poly.pdbx_seq_one_letter_code
_entity_poly.pdbx_strand_id
1 'polypeptide(L)'
;EFGTEEQKKLYVPKMMSGEWSGTMCLTEPHAGSDVGSASSGATRNEDGTYNVEGTKIFISAGDNDLAENVIHLVLARIEGAEAGTKGLSLFIVPRIRINEDGSLGELNDVAVPSIEHKMGINASATCVVNFGDDSKCLGEVVGGIEHQGIRQMFHMMNAARIGVGIQGLSVAAASYLSALEYARERKQGASAKQFKDANAPRVPILQHP
;
A
#
# COMPACT_ATOMS: atom_id res chain seq x y z
N GLU A 1 13.41 0.11 11.71
CA GLU A 1 14.22 -1.07 12.07
C GLU A 1 15.47 -1.18 11.19
N PHE A 2 15.34 -1.12 9.85
CA PHE A 2 16.46 -1.37 8.92
C PHE A 2 17.23 -0.13 8.49
N GLY A 3 16.68 1.08 8.64
CA GLY A 3 17.36 2.32 8.27
C GLY A 3 18.61 2.59 9.09
N THR A 4 19.57 3.37 8.54
CA THR A 4 20.67 3.93 9.31
C THR A 4 20.16 4.88 10.39
N GLU A 5 21.01 5.28 11.33
CA GLU A 5 20.57 6.23 12.37
C GLU A 5 20.25 7.61 11.77
N GLU A 6 20.93 8.02 10.71
CA GLU A 6 20.66 9.25 9.95
C GLU A 6 19.31 9.17 9.26
N GLN A 7 19.02 8.06 8.55
CA GLN A 7 17.72 7.82 7.90
C GLN A 7 16.59 7.81 8.93
N LYS A 8 16.76 7.11 10.05
CA LYS A 8 15.77 7.08 11.12
C LYS A 8 15.50 8.47 11.70
N LYS A 9 16.56 9.24 11.97
CA LYS A 9 16.45 10.59 12.52
C LYS A 9 15.74 11.56 11.56
N LEU A 10 15.98 11.42 10.26
CA LEU A 10 15.39 12.29 9.24
C LEU A 10 13.93 11.95 8.96
N TYR A 11 13.64 10.69 8.67
CA TYR A 11 12.32 10.30 8.15
C TYR A 11 11.31 9.94 9.25
N VAL A 12 11.72 9.20 10.29
CA VAL A 12 10.75 8.62 11.23
C VAL A 12 9.95 9.67 12.01
N PRO A 13 10.52 10.75 12.57
CA PRO A 13 9.74 11.75 13.30
C PRO A 13 8.65 12.40 12.45
N LYS A 14 8.98 12.80 11.23
CA LYS A 14 8.05 13.46 10.31
C LYS A 14 6.96 12.52 9.79
N MET A 15 7.29 11.25 9.55
CA MET A 15 6.30 10.24 9.20
C MET A 15 5.37 9.89 10.38
N MET A 16 5.88 9.87 11.61
CA MET A 16 5.07 9.61 12.81
C MET A 16 4.17 10.79 13.18
N SER A 17 4.58 12.02 12.93
CA SER A 17 3.74 13.22 13.14
C SER A 17 2.67 13.38 12.06
N GLY A 18 2.83 12.72 10.90
CA GLY A 18 1.96 12.89 9.74
C GLY A 18 2.34 14.08 8.85
N GLU A 19 3.44 14.78 9.13
CA GLU A 19 3.96 15.81 8.23
C GLU A 19 4.32 15.23 6.88
N TRP A 20 4.87 14.02 6.86
CA TRP A 20 5.18 13.27 5.64
C TRP A 20 4.40 11.96 5.61
N SER A 21 3.85 11.64 4.45
CA SER A 21 3.21 10.35 4.21
C SER A 21 4.19 9.35 3.58
N GLY A 22 3.80 8.08 3.52
CA GLY A 22 4.63 7.02 2.96
C GLY A 22 3.87 6.05 2.08
N THR A 23 4.55 5.47 1.11
CA THR A 23 4.01 4.45 0.22
C THR A 23 4.90 3.23 0.13
N MET A 24 4.31 2.10 -0.27
CA MET A 24 5.03 0.87 -0.63
C MET A 24 4.90 0.64 -2.15
N CYS A 25 6.01 0.64 -2.87
CA CYS A 25 6.05 0.57 -4.32
C CYS A 25 6.70 -0.75 -4.77
N LEU A 26 5.87 -1.81 -4.92
CA LEU A 26 6.30 -3.14 -5.35
C LEU A 26 5.90 -3.42 -6.79
N THR A 27 4.58 -3.43 -7.03
CA THR A 27 3.93 -4.00 -8.21
C THR A 27 4.23 -3.17 -9.44
N GLU A 28 4.53 -3.84 -10.54
CA GLU A 28 4.72 -3.27 -11.85
C GLU A 28 3.66 -3.82 -12.82
N PRO A 29 3.42 -3.20 -13.98
CA PRO A 29 2.40 -3.66 -14.94
C PRO A 29 2.50 -5.14 -15.33
N HIS A 30 3.71 -5.69 -15.34
CA HIS A 30 4.00 -7.08 -15.72
C HIS A 30 4.50 -7.95 -14.56
N ALA A 31 4.72 -7.38 -13.37
CA ALA A 31 5.32 -8.06 -12.22
C ALA A 31 4.58 -7.72 -10.92
N GLY A 32 3.59 -8.52 -10.57
CA GLY A 32 2.84 -8.40 -9.32
C GLY A 32 3.02 -9.62 -8.43
N SER A 33 2.45 -10.77 -8.80
CA SER A 33 2.67 -12.02 -8.08
C SER A 33 4.12 -12.51 -8.23
N ASP A 34 4.70 -12.35 -9.41
CA ASP A 34 6.13 -12.60 -9.66
C ASP A 34 6.94 -11.31 -9.52
N VAL A 35 7.13 -10.87 -8.28
CA VAL A 35 7.92 -9.65 -7.97
C VAL A 35 9.38 -9.79 -8.41
N GLY A 36 9.90 -11.01 -8.52
CA GLY A 36 11.25 -11.28 -8.99
C GLY A 36 11.53 -10.82 -10.42
N SER A 37 10.47 -10.69 -11.23
CA SER A 37 10.52 -10.18 -12.62
C SER A 37 10.44 -8.66 -12.72
N ALA A 38 10.47 -7.93 -11.60
CA ALA A 38 10.43 -6.46 -11.61
C ALA A 38 11.58 -5.88 -12.46
N SER A 39 11.23 -4.90 -13.30
CA SER A 39 12.13 -4.22 -14.24
C SER A 39 12.61 -2.86 -13.78
N SER A 40 11.99 -2.27 -12.73
CA SER A 40 12.48 -1.02 -12.15
C SER A 40 13.95 -1.16 -11.79
N GLY A 41 14.75 -0.22 -12.29
CA GLY A 41 16.21 -0.20 -12.15
C GLY A 41 16.69 0.85 -11.18
N ALA A 42 17.92 0.68 -10.71
CA ALA A 42 18.64 1.67 -9.94
C ALA A 42 20.11 1.69 -10.35
N THR A 43 20.61 2.87 -10.75
CA THR A 43 22.00 3.08 -11.13
C THR A 43 22.70 3.87 -10.04
N ARG A 44 23.87 3.38 -9.58
CA ARG A 44 24.61 4.00 -8.49
C ARG A 44 25.30 5.28 -8.96
N ASN A 45 25.17 6.35 -8.17
CA ASN A 45 25.87 7.62 -8.36
C ASN A 45 27.20 7.64 -7.58
N GLU A 46 28.10 8.56 -7.94
CA GLU A 46 29.40 8.73 -7.27
C GLU A 46 29.29 9.15 -5.80
N ASP A 47 28.20 9.85 -5.43
CA ASP A 47 27.92 10.32 -4.07
C ASP A 47 27.26 9.27 -3.16
N GLY A 48 27.04 8.05 -3.68
CA GLY A 48 26.40 6.95 -2.96
C GLY A 48 24.88 6.94 -3.02
N THR A 49 24.25 7.89 -3.67
CA THR A 49 22.83 7.86 -4.03
C THR A 49 22.60 6.99 -5.26
N TYR A 50 21.33 6.84 -5.65
CA TYR A 50 20.93 6.05 -6.83
C TYR A 50 19.96 6.83 -7.69
N ASN A 51 20.12 6.75 -9.01
CA ASN A 51 19.05 7.10 -9.94
C ASN A 51 18.09 5.90 -10.05
N VAL A 52 16.83 6.12 -9.65
CA VAL A 52 15.79 5.09 -9.66
C VAL A 52 14.86 5.33 -10.85
N GLU A 53 14.65 4.30 -11.67
CA GLU A 53 13.81 4.39 -12.87
C GLU A 53 12.80 3.24 -12.90
N GLY A 54 11.55 3.54 -13.31
CA GLY A 54 10.52 2.53 -13.52
C GLY A 54 9.12 2.99 -13.16
N THR A 55 8.15 2.13 -13.46
CA THR A 55 6.73 2.39 -13.23
C THR A 55 6.17 1.40 -12.20
N LYS A 56 5.54 1.92 -11.17
CA LYS A 56 4.83 1.14 -10.16
C LYS A 56 3.33 1.39 -10.26
N ILE A 57 2.53 0.34 -10.10
CA ILE A 57 1.07 0.41 -10.17
C ILE A 57 0.41 -0.03 -8.88
N PHE A 58 -0.85 0.36 -8.70
CA PHE A 58 -1.66 0.07 -7.51
C PHE A 58 -1.08 0.68 -6.22
N ILE A 59 -0.44 1.84 -6.33
CA ILE A 59 0.18 2.50 -5.18
C ILE A 59 -0.86 3.35 -4.45
N SER A 60 -1.19 2.97 -3.22
CA SER A 60 -2.10 3.71 -2.36
C SER A 60 -1.47 5.04 -1.96
N ALA A 61 -2.21 6.14 -2.15
CA ALA A 61 -1.82 7.50 -1.81
C ALA A 61 -0.45 7.92 -2.42
N GLY A 62 -0.19 7.51 -3.67
CA GLY A 62 1.08 7.77 -4.37
C GLY A 62 1.42 9.25 -4.49
N ASP A 63 0.43 10.11 -4.51
CA ASP A 63 0.55 11.56 -4.33
C ASP A 63 -0.70 12.10 -3.62
N ASN A 64 -0.53 13.11 -2.78
CA ASN A 64 -1.61 13.76 -2.07
C ASN A 64 -1.15 15.14 -1.56
N ASP A 65 -2.11 16.00 -1.22
CA ASP A 65 -1.93 17.34 -0.64
C ASP A 65 -2.19 17.39 0.88
N LEU A 66 -2.32 16.22 1.53
CA LEU A 66 -2.53 16.10 2.97
C LEU A 66 -1.22 16.12 3.77
N ALA A 67 -0.10 15.85 3.09
CA ALA A 67 1.22 15.83 3.68
C ALA A 67 2.18 16.72 2.87
N GLU A 68 3.18 17.29 3.54
CA GLU A 68 4.17 18.17 2.89
C GLU A 68 5.06 17.40 1.90
N ASN A 69 5.29 16.12 2.15
CA ASN A 69 6.07 15.23 1.28
C ASN A 69 5.51 13.81 1.30
N VAL A 70 5.80 13.04 0.26
CA VAL A 70 5.50 11.61 0.17
C VAL A 70 6.83 10.85 0.06
N ILE A 71 7.06 9.91 0.97
CA ILE A 71 8.25 9.07 1.00
C ILE A 71 7.92 7.71 0.41
N HIS A 72 8.43 7.43 -0.78
CA HIS A 72 8.21 6.17 -1.46
C HIS A 72 9.26 5.15 -1.05
N LEU A 73 8.81 3.97 -0.62
CA LEU A 73 9.68 2.80 -0.43
C LEU A 73 9.58 1.93 -1.69
N VAL A 74 10.61 2.01 -2.52
CA VAL A 74 10.61 1.46 -3.89
C VAL A 74 11.50 0.23 -3.97
N LEU A 75 10.93 -0.91 -4.42
CA LEU A 75 11.73 -2.06 -4.82
C LEU A 75 12.26 -1.85 -6.23
N ALA A 76 13.57 -1.89 -6.37
CA ALA A 76 14.24 -1.81 -7.67
C ALA A 76 15.49 -2.71 -7.69
N ARG A 77 15.96 -3.01 -8.87
CA ARG A 77 17.18 -3.81 -9.11
C ARG A 77 18.34 -2.89 -9.41
N ILE A 78 19.40 -2.99 -8.62
CA ILE A 78 20.65 -2.29 -8.92
C ILE A 78 21.26 -2.87 -10.19
N GLU A 79 21.81 -2.01 -11.04
CA GLU A 79 22.50 -2.42 -12.26
C GLU A 79 23.59 -3.47 -11.97
N GLY A 80 23.56 -4.59 -12.72
CA GLY A 80 24.47 -5.73 -12.49
C GLY A 80 24.07 -6.69 -11.36
N ALA A 81 22.98 -6.45 -10.63
CA ALA A 81 22.51 -7.35 -9.59
C ALA A 81 21.89 -8.65 -10.15
N GLU A 82 21.87 -9.70 -9.33
CA GLU A 82 21.30 -11.02 -9.67
C GLU A 82 19.83 -10.90 -10.06
N ALA A 83 19.39 -11.75 -10.99
CA ALA A 83 17.99 -11.87 -11.37
C ALA A 83 17.13 -12.47 -10.23
N GLY A 84 15.83 -12.27 -10.30
CA GLY A 84 14.89 -12.76 -9.29
C GLY A 84 14.84 -11.89 -8.03
N THR A 85 14.22 -12.39 -6.99
CA THR A 85 13.95 -11.63 -5.76
C THR A 85 15.21 -11.28 -4.95
N LYS A 86 16.27 -12.06 -5.08
CA LYS A 86 17.53 -11.87 -4.36
C LYS A 86 18.32 -10.62 -4.79
N GLY A 87 18.16 -10.18 -6.04
CA GLY A 87 18.82 -8.98 -6.55
C GLY A 87 18.06 -7.68 -6.29
N LEU A 88 16.89 -7.73 -5.64
CA LEU A 88 16.10 -6.54 -5.36
C LEU A 88 16.58 -5.83 -4.09
N SER A 89 16.70 -4.52 -4.18
CA SER A 89 16.99 -3.60 -3.07
C SER A 89 15.80 -2.70 -2.79
N LEU A 90 15.71 -2.17 -1.58
CA LEU A 90 14.67 -1.24 -1.17
C LEU A 90 15.26 0.16 -1.08
N PHE A 91 14.62 1.11 -1.76
CA PHE A 91 15.06 2.50 -1.83
C PHE A 91 14.06 3.41 -1.12
N ILE A 92 14.58 4.41 -0.42
CA ILE A 92 13.85 5.58 0.04
C ILE A 92 13.91 6.60 -1.07
N VAL A 93 12.77 6.97 -1.64
CA VAL A 93 12.65 7.94 -2.72
C VAL A 93 11.64 9.00 -2.29
N PRO A 94 12.06 10.17 -1.81
CA PRO A 94 11.14 11.25 -1.49
C PRO A 94 10.58 11.87 -2.79
N ARG A 95 9.30 12.25 -2.78
CA ARG A 95 8.67 12.98 -3.90
C ARG A 95 9.30 14.37 -4.09
N ILE A 96 9.59 15.05 -2.98
CA ILE A 96 10.33 16.30 -2.95
C ILE A 96 11.66 16.00 -2.28
N ARG A 97 12.77 16.39 -2.91
CA ARG A 97 14.11 16.19 -2.37
C ARG A 97 14.24 16.88 -1.02
N ILE A 98 15.10 16.34 -0.18
CA ILE A 98 15.35 16.86 1.15
C ILE A 98 16.78 17.39 1.17
N ASN A 99 16.94 18.67 1.53
CA ASN A 99 18.24 19.32 1.66
C ASN A 99 18.97 18.81 2.91
N GLU A 100 20.28 19.06 3.00
CA GLU A 100 21.11 18.67 4.16
C GLU A 100 20.59 19.23 5.50
N ASP A 101 19.95 20.38 5.49
CA ASP A 101 19.34 21.00 6.67
C ASP A 101 17.95 20.45 7.03
N GLY A 102 17.45 19.47 6.25
CA GLY A 102 16.14 18.84 6.41
C GLY A 102 14.97 19.62 5.82
N SER A 103 15.21 20.74 5.17
CA SER A 103 14.19 21.49 4.43
C SER A 103 13.82 20.81 3.10
N LEU A 104 12.63 21.13 2.56
CA LEU A 104 12.21 20.61 1.27
C LEU A 104 12.88 21.38 0.14
N GLY A 105 13.38 20.64 -0.84
CA GLY A 105 14.04 21.15 -2.05
C GLY A 105 13.14 21.12 -3.27
N GLU A 106 13.69 20.69 -4.40
CA GLU A 106 12.99 20.57 -5.68
C GLU A 106 12.26 19.20 -5.81
N LEU A 107 11.36 19.11 -6.77
CA LEU A 107 10.71 17.82 -7.13
C LEU A 107 11.75 16.79 -7.55
N ASN A 108 11.54 15.54 -7.16
CA ASN A 108 12.50 14.45 -7.33
C ASN A 108 12.21 13.56 -8.54
N ASP A 109 11.70 14.11 -9.64
CA ASP A 109 11.37 13.33 -10.85
C ASP A 109 10.50 12.09 -10.54
N VAL A 110 9.44 12.33 -9.74
CA VAL A 110 8.39 11.37 -9.41
C VAL A 110 7.08 11.92 -9.95
N ALA A 111 6.40 11.15 -10.80
CA ALA A 111 5.16 11.56 -11.43
C ALA A 111 4.02 10.55 -11.17
N VAL A 112 2.79 11.05 -11.09
CA VAL A 112 1.57 10.24 -11.01
C VAL A 112 0.74 10.48 -12.27
N PRO A 113 0.96 9.69 -13.35
CA PRO A 113 0.27 9.90 -14.62
C PRO A 113 -1.21 9.52 -14.58
N SER A 114 -1.60 8.63 -13.69
CA SER A 114 -2.99 8.19 -13.57
C SER A 114 -3.33 7.63 -12.19
N ILE A 115 -4.64 7.59 -11.92
CA ILE A 115 -5.24 6.91 -10.76
C ILE A 115 -6.23 5.85 -11.24
N GLU A 116 -6.41 4.80 -10.44
CA GLU A 116 -7.32 3.71 -10.74
C GLU A 116 -8.77 4.09 -10.47
N HIS A 117 -9.68 3.71 -11.37
CA HIS A 117 -11.12 3.73 -11.13
C HIS A 117 -11.51 2.47 -10.36
N LYS A 118 -12.04 2.64 -9.13
CA LYS A 118 -12.30 1.53 -8.21
C LYS A 118 -13.79 1.38 -7.90
N MET A 119 -14.20 0.18 -7.49
CA MET A 119 -15.58 -0.09 -7.03
C MET A 119 -15.88 0.46 -5.63
N GLY A 120 -14.87 0.82 -4.86
CA GLY A 120 -15.00 1.35 -3.49
C GLY A 120 -13.70 1.99 -3.03
N ILE A 121 -13.71 2.56 -1.81
CA ILE A 121 -12.59 3.29 -1.20
C ILE A 121 -12.09 4.40 -2.16
N ASN A 122 -13.03 5.13 -2.76
CA ASN A 122 -12.70 6.12 -3.80
C ASN A 122 -12.00 7.37 -3.25
N ALA A 123 -12.13 7.64 -1.96
CA ALA A 123 -11.44 8.76 -1.32
C ALA A 123 -9.93 8.52 -1.12
N SER A 124 -9.47 7.26 -1.21
CA SER A 124 -8.05 6.92 -1.21
C SER A 124 -7.60 6.67 -2.64
N ALA A 125 -6.79 7.56 -3.19
CA ALA A 125 -6.24 7.40 -4.53
C ALA A 125 -5.35 6.15 -4.62
N THR A 126 -5.54 5.36 -5.67
CA THR A 126 -4.67 4.24 -6.04
C THR A 126 -3.96 4.63 -7.32
N CYS A 127 -2.67 4.85 -7.26
CA CYS A 127 -1.91 5.54 -8.28
C CYS A 127 -1.06 4.60 -9.12
N VAL A 128 -0.82 5.02 -10.36
CA VAL A 128 0.39 4.66 -11.11
C VAL A 128 1.44 5.70 -10.75
N VAL A 129 2.65 5.27 -10.42
CA VAL A 129 3.76 6.15 -10.06
C VAL A 129 4.95 5.86 -10.94
N ASN A 130 5.40 6.86 -11.67
CA ASN A 130 6.61 6.82 -12.46
C ASN A 130 7.76 7.44 -11.68
N PHE A 131 8.91 6.80 -11.75
CA PHE A 131 10.15 7.26 -11.19
C PHE A 131 11.16 7.45 -12.32
N GLY A 132 11.81 8.60 -12.39
CA GLY A 132 12.92 8.83 -13.30
C GLY A 132 12.55 8.99 -14.76
N ASP A 133 11.42 9.59 -15.10
CA ASP A 133 11.05 9.88 -16.49
C ASP A 133 12.10 10.77 -17.19
N ASP A 134 12.78 11.65 -16.44
CA ASP A 134 13.91 12.49 -16.88
C ASP A 134 15.29 11.94 -16.44
N SER A 135 15.37 10.72 -15.93
CA SER A 135 16.59 10.09 -15.37
C SER A 135 17.23 10.89 -14.23
N LYS A 136 16.41 11.53 -13.39
CA LYS A 136 16.86 12.40 -12.29
C LYS A 136 16.26 12.04 -10.92
N CYS A 137 15.61 10.89 -10.82
CA CYS A 137 14.96 10.47 -9.58
C CYS A 137 15.99 9.89 -8.60
N LEU A 138 16.31 10.64 -7.55
CA LEU A 138 17.30 10.25 -6.55
C LEU A 138 16.66 9.40 -5.45
N GLY A 139 17.34 8.31 -5.08
CA GLY A 139 16.96 7.44 -3.98
C GLY A 139 18.16 6.99 -3.16
N GLU A 140 17.89 6.56 -1.93
CA GLU A 140 18.87 5.99 -1.01
C GLU A 140 18.51 4.53 -0.70
N VAL A 141 19.49 3.63 -0.61
CA VAL A 141 19.23 2.27 -0.14
C VAL A 141 18.90 2.29 1.35
N VAL A 142 17.84 1.59 1.74
CA VAL A 142 17.45 1.45 3.14
C VAL A 142 18.55 0.76 3.93
N GLY A 143 19.08 1.46 4.94
CA GLY A 143 20.14 0.95 5.81
C GLY A 143 21.51 0.82 5.15
N GLY A 144 21.68 1.32 3.93
CA GLY A 144 22.92 1.17 3.16
C GLY A 144 23.25 -0.26 2.75
N ILE A 145 22.29 -1.20 2.85
CA ILE A 145 22.50 -2.63 2.58
C ILE A 145 21.71 -3.04 1.34
N GLU A 146 22.43 -3.32 0.28
CA GLU A 146 21.88 -3.80 -0.99
C GLU A 146 21.32 -5.24 -0.90
N HIS A 147 20.46 -5.62 -1.83
CA HIS A 147 19.92 -6.98 -2.01
C HIS A 147 19.11 -7.52 -0.81
N GLN A 148 18.63 -6.63 0.07
CA GLN A 148 17.75 -6.98 1.19
C GLN A 148 16.29 -6.50 0.99
N GLY A 149 15.97 -5.99 -0.20
CA GLY A 149 14.71 -5.30 -0.47
C GLY A 149 13.49 -6.14 -0.14
N ILE A 150 13.46 -7.40 -0.53
CA ILE A 150 12.33 -8.30 -0.23
C ILE A 150 12.14 -8.49 1.26
N ARG A 151 13.21 -8.76 2.01
CA ARG A 151 13.13 -8.93 3.47
C ARG A 151 12.60 -7.69 4.17
N GLN A 152 13.12 -6.52 3.79
CA GLN A 152 12.73 -5.22 4.36
C GLN A 152 11.27 -4.89 4.03
N MET A 153 10.85 -5.08 2.77
CA MET A 153 9.49 -4.83 2.32
C MET A 153 8.47 -5.77 2.99
N PHE A 154 8.78 -7.06 3.10
CA PHE A 154 7.87 -8.02 3.73
C PHE A 154 7.69 -7.78 5.23
N HIS A 155 8.65 -7.16 5.90
CA HIS A 155 8.48 -6.75 7.28
C HIS A 155 7.29 -5.78 7.45
N MET A 156 7.20 -4.77 6.58
CA MET A 156 6.03 -3.86 6.55
C MET A 156 4.75 -4.57 6.10
N MET A 157 4.83 -5.38 5.07
CA MET A 157 3.67 -6.09 4.52
C MET A 157 3.00 -7.03 5.52
N ASN A 158 3.75 -7.63 6.43
CA ASN A 158 3.17 -8.52 7.43
C ASN A 158 2.21 -7.77 8.37
N ALA A 159 2.57 -6.58 8.80
CA ALA A 159 1.68 -5.73 9.59
C ALA A 159 0.42 -5.31 8.79
N ALA A 160 0.59 -4.91 7.52
CA ALA A 160 -0.53 -4.58 6.64
C ALA A 160 -1.47 -5.77 6.40
N ARG A 161 -0.96 -6.98 6.23
CA ARG A 161 -1.76 -8.21 6.07
C ARG A 161 -2.64 -8.49 7.30
N ILE A 162 -2.12 -8.31 8.51
CA ILE A 162 -2.90 -8.43 9.74
C ILE A 162 -4.02 -7.39 9.76
N GLY A 163 -3.73 -6.14 9.42
CA GLY A 163 -4.71 -5.06 9.33
C GLY A 163 -5.86 -5.37 8.36
N VAL A 164 -5.53 -5.87 7.17
CA VAL A 164 -6.54 -6.28 6.16
C VAL A 164 -7.37 -7.48 6.67
N GLY A 165 -6.75 -8.42 7.37
CA GLY A 165 -7.46 -9.52 8.02
C GLY A 165 -8.49 -9.03 9.05
N ILE A 166 -8.13 -8.06 9.88
CA ILE A 166 -9.04 -7.42 10.85
C ILE A 166 -10.16 -6.67 10.14
N GLN A 167 -9.87 -5.98 9.05
CA GLN A 167 -10.89 -5.31 8.23
C GLN A 167 -11.92 -6.31 7.70
N GLY A 168 -11.47 -7.45 7.15
CA GLY A 168 -12.35 -8.52 6.70
C GLY A 168 -13.25 -9.06 7.79
N LEU A 169 -12.70 -9.32 8.99
CA LEU A 169 -13.47 -9.74 10.16
C LEU A 169 -14.52 -8.70 10.57
N SER A 170 -14.15 -7.43 10.59
CA SER A 170 -15.06 -6.34 10.99
C SER A 170 -16.25 -6.21 10.03
N VAL A 171 -16.01 -6.29 8.72
CA VAL A 171 -17.08 -6.26 7.69
C VAL A 171 -17.98 -7.49 7.82
N ALA A 172 -17.42 -8.68 8.02
CA ALA A 172 -18.19 -9.91 8.23
C ALA A 172 -19.07 -9.83 9.49
N ALA A 173 -18.53 -9.33 10.60
CA ALA A 173 -19.27 -9.14 11.84
C ALA A 173 -20.42 -8.15 11.69
N ALA A 174 -20.20 -7.01 11.06
CA ALA A 174 -21.24 -6.01 10.80
C ALA A 174 -22.34 -6.58 9.91
N SER A 175 -21.99 -7.29 8.83
CA SER A 175 -22.95 -7.94 7.93
C SER A 175 -23.77 -9.00 8.64
N TYR A 176 -23.14 -9.84 9.47
CA TYR A 176 -23.82 -10.85 10.26
C TYR A 176 -24.83 -10.23 11.25
N LEU A 177 -24.42 -9.21 12.00
CA LEU A 177 -25.30 -8.56 12.97
C LEU A 177 -26.51 -7.92 12.30
N SER A 178 -26.31 -7.22 11.18
CA SER A 178 -27.40 -6.62 10.41
C SER A 178 -28.36 -7.68 9.84
N ALA A 179 -27.82 -8.78 9.32
CA ALA A 179 -28.64 -9.90 8.83
C ALA A 179 -29.44 -10.57 9.94
N LEU A 180 -28.83 -10.75 11.12
CA LEU A 180 -29.48 -11.33 12.29
C LEU A 180 -30.63 -10.43 12.80
N GLU A 181 -30.42 -9.13 12.87
CA GLU A 181 -31.45 -8.16 13.26
C GLU A 181 -32.61 -8.21 12.27
N TYR A 182 -32.33 -8.13 10.97
CA TYR A 182 -33.36 -8.28 9.93
C TYR A 182 -34.13 -9.60 10.04
N ALA A 183 -33.46 -10.71 10.28
CA ALA A 183 -34.11 -12.03 10.40
C ALA A 183 -35.01 -12.15 11.65
N ARG A 184 -34.72 -11.39 12.71
CA ARG A 184 -35.55 -11.31 13.93
C ARG A 184 -36.81 -10.47 13.71
N GLU A 185 -36.75 -9.44 12.90
CA GLU A 185 -37.84 -8.49 12.67
C GLU A 185 -38.70 -8.87 11.49
N ARG A 186 -38.14 -9.33 10.39
CA ARG A 186 -38.84 -9.68 9.18
C ARG A 186 -39.75 -10.86 9.40
N LYS A 187 -41.07 -10.62 9.30
CA LYS A 187 -42.09 -11.66 9.43
C LYS A 187 -42.59 -12.09 8.04
N GLN A 188 -42.64 -13.41 7.78
CA GLN A 188 -43.17 -13.96 6.54
C GLN A 188 -43.57 -15.42 6.76
N GLY A 189 -44.84 -15.75 6.36
CA GLY A 189 -45.39 -17.09 6.54
C GLY A 189 -45.72 -17.44 7.99
N ALA A 190 -46.44 -18.53 8.18
CA ALA A 190 -46.78 -19.08 9.48
C ALA A 190 -45.64 -20.00 10.00
N SER A 191 -45.62 -20.28 11.29
CA SER A 191 -44.68 -21.27 11.85
C SER A 191 -44.85 -22.64 11.19
N ALA A 192 -43.81 -23.49 11.22
CA ALA A 192 -43.82 -24.84 10.66
C ALA A 192 -44.98 -25.71 11.21
N LYS A 193 -45.41 -25.44 12.44
CA LYS A 193 -46.55 -26.15 13.05
C LYS A 193 -47.93 -25.71 12.53
N GLN A 194 -48.03 -24.50 12.01
CA GLN A 194 -49.27 -23.85 11.62
C GLN A 194 -49.34 -23.51 10.11
N PHE A 195 -48.42 -24.05 9.28
CA PHE A 195 -48.32 -23.66 7.88
C PHE A 195 -49.56 -23.94 7.03
N LYS A 196 -50.47 -24.85 7.48
CA LYS A 196 -51.74 -25.19 6.81
C LYS A 196 -52.90 -24.24 7.19
N ASP A 197 -52.72 -23.43 8.21
CA ASP A 197 -53.72 -22.44 8.65
C ASP A 197 -53.49 -21.10 7.96
N ALA A 198 -54.38 -20.76 7.04
CA ALA A 198 -54.29 -19.50 6.28
C ALA A 198 -54.40 -18.24 7.18
N ASN A 199 -54.97 -18.37 8.37
CA ASN A 199 -55.17 -17.30 9.33
C ASN A 199 -54.08 -17.27 10.42
N ALA A 200 -53.10 -18.18 10.40
CA ALA A 200 -52.02 -18.21 11.37
C ALA A 200 -51.18 -16.93 11.32
N PRO A 201 -50.72 -16.44 12.49
CA PRO A 201 -49.88 -15.25 12.53
C PRO A 201 -48.55 -15.48 11.83
N ARG A 202 -48.06 -14.47 11.13
CA ARG A 202 -46.71 -14.48 10.51
C ARG A 202 -45.66 -14.41 11.59
N VAL A 203 -44.61 -15.21 11.45
CA VAL A 203 -43.48 -15.28 12.37
C VAL A 203 -42.22 -14.71 11.74
N PRO A 204 -41.23 -14.26 12.57
CA PRO A 204 -39.91 -13.86 12.10
C PRO A 204 -39.26 -14.97 11.25
N ILE A 205 -38.54 -14.56 10.20
CA ILE A 205 -37.88 -15.55 9.32
C ILE A 205 -36.81 -16.38 10.03
N LEU A 206 -36.25 -15.89 11.13
CA LEU A 206 -35.33 -16.63 11.98
C LEU A 206 -35.98 -17.91 12.61
N GLN A 207 -37.32 -17.96 12.70
CA GLN A 207 -38.04 -19.08 13.29
C GLN A 207 -38.44 -20.16 12.26
N HIS A 208 -38.12 -19.94 10.99
CA HIS A 208 -38.29 -20.96 9.96
C HIS A 208 -37.09 -21.93 10.00
N PRO A 209 -37.32 -23.22 9.68
CA PRO A 209 -36.25 -24.22 9.58
C PRO A 209 -35.28 -23.95 8.44
#